data_3cf442648a6f147d111c6e918ac2cfc6
#
_entry.id   3cf442648a6f147d111c6e918ac2cfc6
#
_cell.length_a   1.000
_cell.length_b   1.000
_cell.length_c   1.000
_cell.angle_alpha   90.00
_cell.angle_beta   90.00
_cell.angle_gamma   90.00
#
_symmetry.space_group_name_H-M   'P 1'
#
loop_
_entity.id
_entity.type
_entity.pdbx_description
1 polymer ?
#
loop_
_entity_poly.entity_id
_entity_poly.type
_entity_poly.pdbx_seq_one_letter_code
_entity_poly.pdbx_strand_id
1 'polypeptide(L)'
;MIRQSKRISNPGCYATSTQLIIAPLLKYLQPGASPTVFGVSGYSGAGTVTGPNDPTGRPTTLPKVSPESLHGGMRAYSLADHIHEREAGRHLSTLLPSGSKLKVAFVPAVAPWFSGIQSVLSMPLNGKLTAKNVRELYREKYEGEKLIKILKGVPDLKDYESKHGWVVGGFQVHSEGDRAVVVVSTSCSQFLIKLTNSISRAGWTIS
;
A
#
# COMPACT_ATOMS: atom_id res chain seq x y z
N MET A 1 12.22 1.73 -21.05
CA MET A 1 11.44 0.48 -20.97
C MET A 1 9.92 0.72 -21.14
N ILE A 2 9.24 1.54 -20.34
CA ILE A 2 7.79 1.79 -20.50
C ILE A 2 7.41 2.36 -21.87
N ARG A 3 8.19 3.29 -22.43
CA ARG A 3 7.93 3.89 -23.76
C ARG A 3 7.91 2.89 -24.93
N GLN A 4 8.49 1.71 -24.75
CA GLN A 4 8.57 0.67 -25.79
C GLN A 4 7.61 -0.51 -25.51
N SER A 5 6.92 -0.48 -24.37
CA SER A 5 6.02 -1.57 -23.97
C SER A 5 4.67 -1.46 -24.68
N LYS A 6 4.25 -2.54 -25.33
CA LYS A 6 2.90 -2.66 -25.95
C LYS A 6 1.82 -2.93 -24.93
N ARG A 7 2.16 -3.36 -23.72
CA ARG A 7 1.25 -3.65 -22.62
C ARG A 7 1.82 -3.08 -21.33
N ILE A 8 1.00 -2.36 -20.59
CA ILE A 8 1.35 -1.77 -19.30
C ILE A 8 0.31 -2.26 -18.30
N SER A 9 0.75 -2.97 -17.28
CA SER A 9 -0.07 -3.32 -16.12
C SER A 9 0.18 -2.31 -15.00
N ASN A 10 -0.89 -1.89 -14.36
CA ASN A 10 -0.84 -0.97 -13.26
C ASN A 10 -1.32 -1.70 -11.99
N PRO A 11 -0.48 -1.85 -10.95
CA PRO A 11 -0.87 -2.55 -9.74
C PRO A 11 -1.94 -1.78 -8.98
N GLY A 12 -2.76 -2.50 -8.20
CA GLY A 12 -3.72 -1.89 -7.29
C GLY A 12 -3.05 -1.01 -6.24
N CYS A 13 -3.77 0.01 -5.77
CA CYS A 13 -3.23 0.98 -4.82
C CYS A 13 -2.79 0.32 -3.51
N TYR A 14 -3.58 -0.59 -2.95
CA TYR A 14 -3.19 -1.36 -1.77
C TYR A 14 -2.04 -2.34 -2.03
N ALA A 15 -2.00 -2.97 -3.21
CA ALA A 15 -0.88 -3.84 -3.56
C ALA A 15 0.43 -3.04 -3.63
N THR A 16 0.38 -1.80 -4.15
CA THR A 16 1.53 -0.90 -4.19
C THR A 16 1.95 -0.48 -2.78
N SER A 17 1.00 -0.04 -1.93
CA SER A 17 1.32 0.36 -0.55
C SER A 17 1.94 -0.79 0.25
N THR A 18 1.39 -1.98 0.11
CA THR A 18 1.88 -3.20 0.77
C THR A 18 3.31 -3.54 0.35
N GLN A 19 3.61 -3.43 -0.94
CA GLN A 19 4.95 -3.66 -1.44
C GLN A 19 5.93 -2.61 -0.93
N LEU A 20 5.58 -1.32 -1.01
CA LEU A 20 6.43 -0.22 -0.55
C LEU A 20 6.74 -0.32 0.95
N ILE A 21 5.78 -0.76 1.75
CA ILE A 21 5.96 -0.81 3.19
C ILE A 21 6.73 -2.06 3.66
N ILE A 22 6.67 -3.17 2.93
CA ILE A 22 7.34 -4.43 3.29
C ILE A 22 8.77 -4.53 2.73
N ALA A 23 8.98 -4.09 1.50
CA ALA A 23 10.23 -4.33 0.76
C ALA A 23 11.53 -3.95 1.50
N PRO A 24 11.63 -2.78 2.19
CA PRO A 24 12.86 -2.42 2.88
C PRO A 24 13.22 -3.34 4.05
N LEU A 25 12.20 -3.98 4.65
CA LEU A 25 12.36 -4.87 5.80
C LEU A 25 12.43 -6.36 5.43
N LEU A 26 12.23 -6.72 4.17
CA LEU A 26 12.01 -8.10 3.75
C LEU A 26 13.13 -9.06 4.18
N LYS A 27 14.38 -8.61 4.14
CA LYS A 27 15.54 -9.41 4.58
C LYS A 27 15.58 -9.67 6.10
N TYR A 28 14.79 -8.93 6.86
CA TYR A 28 14.68 -9.06 8.31
C TYR A 28 13.40 -9.77 8.75
N LEU A 29 12.59 -10.26 7.81
CA LEU A 29 11.39 -11.01 8.16
C LEU A 29 11.78 -12.31 8.88
N GLN A 30 11.09 -12.57 9.99
CA GLN A 30 11.24 -13.85 10.71
C GLN A 30 10.89 -15.03 9.79
N PRO A 31 11.74 -16.05 9.68
CA PRO A 31 11.47 -17.24 8.88
C PRO A 31 10.12 -17.88 9.24
N GLY A 32 9.33 -18.19 8.22
CA GLY A 32 8.00 -18.81 8.40
C GLY A 32 6.89 -17.84 8.81
N ALA A 33 7.21 -16.59 9.17
CA ALA A 33 6.21 -15.59 9.50
C ALA A 33 5.65 -14.89 8.23
N SER A 34 4.45 -14.32 8.37
CA SER A 34 3.82 -13.49 7.35
C SER A 34 3.71 -12.06 7.86
N PRO A 35 4.18 -11.05 7.12
CA PRO A 35 3.90 -9.67 7.45
C PRO A 35 2.41 -9.39 7.32
N THR A 36 1.84 -8.63 8.24
CA THR A 36 0.43 -8.25 8.25
C THR A 36 0.30 -6.77 7.92
N VAL A 37 -0.56 -6.43 6.98
CA VAL A 37 -0.88 -5.05 6.61
C VAL A 37 -2.37 -4.81 6.83
N PHE A 38 -2.70 -3.83 7.65
CA PHE A 38 -4.04 -3.29 7.79
C PHE A 38 -4.13 -2.00 6.97
N GLY A 39 -5.11 -1.92 6.06
CA GLY A 39 -5.28 -0.78 5.18
C GLY A 39 -6.67 -0.16 5.29
N VAL A 40 -6.74 1.18 5.37
CA VAL A 40 -7.99 1.93 5.32
C VAL A 40 -7.98 2.86 4.12
N SER A 41 -9.02 2.81 3.28
CA SER A 41 -9.19 3.70 2.14
C SER A 41 -10.44 4.55 2.26
N GLY A 42 -10.42 5.71 1.61
CA GLY A 42 -11.63 6.43 1.31
C GLY A 42 -12.55 5.64 0.37
N TYR A 43 -13.85 5.97 0.38
CA TYR A 43 -14.86 5.21 -0.38
C TYR A 43 -14.66 5.26 -1.91
N SER A 44 -14.02 6.28 -2.46
CA SER A 44 -13.69 6.35 -3.89
C SER A 44 -12.77 5.20 -4.33
N GLY A 45 -11.95 4.65 -3.43
CA GLY A 45 -11.08 3.51 -3.68
C GLY A 45 -11.80 2.16 -3.78
N ALA A 46 -13.03 2.06 -3.30
CA ALA A 46 -13.85 0.84 -3.38
C ALA A 46 -14.37 0.56 -4.80
N GLY A 47 -14.19 1.50 -5.73
CA GLY A 47 -14.69 1.40 -7.11
C GLY A 47 -16.11 1.90 -7.25
N THR A 48 -16.67 1.71 -8.46
CA THR A 48 -17.98 2.20 -8.83
C THR A 48 -18.86 1.07 -9.36
N VAL A 49 -20.17 1.30 -9.34
CA VAL A 49 -21.20 0.47 -9.97
C VAL A 49 -21.99 1.31 -10.96
N THR A 50 -22.59 0.67 -11.96
CA THR A 50 -23.52 1.35 -12.87
C THR A 50 -24.76 1.73 -12.09
N GLY A 51 -25.07 3.02 -12.08
CA GLY A 51 -26.29 3.58 -11.52
C GLY A 51 -27.43 3.68 -12.53
N PRO A 52 -28.59 4.25 -12.14
CA PRO A 52 -29.69 4.54 -13.05
C PRO A 52 -29.21 5.43 -14.20
N ASN A 53 -29.93 5.39 -15.33
CA ASN A 53 -29.68 6.31 -16.42
C ASN A 53 -30.01 7.75 -16.01
N ASP A 54 -29.21 8.70 -16.50
CA ASP A 54 -29.52 10.12 -16.40
C ASP A 54 -30.73 10.48 -17.29
N PRO A 55 -31.27 11.71 -17.21
CA PRO A 55 -32.38 12.14 -18.05
C PRO A 55 -32.11 12.07 -19.56
N THR A 56 -30.88 11.94 -20.00
CA THR A 56 -30.45 11.76 -21.38
C THR A 56 -30.37 10.29 -21.82
N GLY A 57 -30.68 9.35 -20.91
CA GLY A 57 -30.60 7.91 -21.15
C GLY A 57 -29.20 7.32 -20.99
N ARG A 58 -28.21 8.07 -20.50
CA ARG A 58 -26.83 7.57 -20.26
C ARG A 58 -26.71 6.93 -18.88
N PRO A 59 -26.01 5.78 -18.76
CA PRO A 59 -25.76 5.17 -17.46
C PRO A 59 -24.93 6.12 -16.57
N THR A 60 -25.40 6.35 -15.36
CA THR A 60 -24.63 7.07 -14.34
C THR A 60 -23.68 6.11 -13.61
N THR A 61 -22.71 6.68 -12.91
CA THR A 61 -21.75 5.92 -12.12
C THR A 61 -21.90 6.30 -10.65
N LEU A 62 -22.17 5.31 -9.80
CA LEU A 62 -22.31 5.50 -8.36
C LEU A 62 -21.12 4.86 -7.62
N PRO A 63 -20.72 5.40 -6.47
CA PRO A 63 -19.77 4.71 -5.61
C PRO A 63 -20.28 3.32 -5.21
N LYS A 64 -19.45 2.30 -5.28
CA LYS A 64 -19.78 0.94 -4.81
C LYS A 64 -20.11 0.91 -3.31
N VAL A 65 -19.47 1.79 -2.54
CA VAL A 65 -19.76 2.03 -1.13
C VAL A 65 -20.07 3.51 -0.99
N SER A 66 -21.28 3.85 -0.54
CA SER A 66 -21.62 5.24 -0.26
C SER A 66 -21.17 5.63 1.15
N PRO A 67 -20.74 6.89 1.37
CA PRO A 67 -20.34 7.35 2.69
C PRO A 67 -21.49 7.28 3.71
N GLU A 68 -22.73 7.47 3.26
CA GLU A 68 -23.94 7.37 4.11
C GLU A 68 -24.09 5.96 4.67
N SER A 69 -23.79 4.93 3.87
CA SER A 69 -23.89 3.52 4.29
C SER A 69 -22.89 3.13 5.37
N LEU A 70 -21.90 3.97 5.63
CA LEU A 70 -20.88 3.78 6.66
C LEU A 70 -21.23 4.46 7.99
N HIS A 71 -22.28 5.31 8.01
CA HIS A 71 -22.77 5.99 9.23
C HIS A 71 -21.65 6.67 10.04
N GLY A 72 -20.67 7.29 9.37
CA GLY A 72 -19.52 7.94 10.01
C GLY A 72 -18.41 6.99 10.50
N GLY A 73 -18.62 5.68 10.43
CA GLY A 73 -17.66 4.65 10.82
C GLY A 73 -16.83 4.10 9.66
N MET A 74 -16.06 3.08 9.92
CA MET A 74 -15.36 2.31 8.89
C MET A 74 -15.86 0.87 8.84
N ARG A 75 -15.70 0.21 7.70
CA ARG A 75 -16.10 -1.18 7.48
C ARG A 75 -14.94 -1.98 6.92
N ALA A 76 -14.47 -2.99 7.66
CA ALA A 76 -13.55 -3.98 7.14
C ALA A 76 -14.28 -4.93 6.16
N TYR A 77 -13.57 -5.41 5.14
CA TYR A 77 -14.14 -6.30 4.12
C TYR A 77 -13.06 -7.27 3.62
N SER A 78 -13.47 -8.36 2.96
CA SER A 78 -12.53 -9.37 2.40
C SER A 78 -11.39 -9.71 3.37
N LEU A 79 -11.76 -10.14 4.57
CA LEU A 79 -10.87 -10.31 5.73
C LEU A 79 -9.75 -11.35 5.51
N ALA A 80 -9.90 -12.20 4.50
CA ALA A 80 -8.92 -13.19 4.07
C ALA A 80 -8.97 -13.34 2.55
N ASP A 81 -7.88 -13.82 1.97
CA ASP A 81 -7.75 -14.12 0.52
C ASP A 81 -8.00 -12.91 -0.40
N HIS A 82 -7.78 -11.71 0.09
CA HIS A 82 -7.89 -10.51 -0.75
C HIS A 82 -6.91 -10.60 -1.92
N ILE A 83 -7.34 -10.17 -3.11
CA ILE A 83 -6.52 -10.24 -4.34
C ILE A 83 -5.13 -9.61 -4.15
N HIS A 84 -5.03 -8.54 -3.36
CA HIS A 84 -3.78 -7.85 -3.10
C HIS A 84 -2.79 -8.63 -2.22
N GLU A 85 -3.23 -9.63 -1.45
CA GLU A 85 -2.33 -10.56 -0.77
C GLU A 85 -1.50 -11.34 -1.78
N ARG A 86 -2.18 -11.88 -2.81
CA ARG A 86 -1.54 -12.65 -3.88
C ARG A 86 -0.66 -11.79 -4.76
N GLU A 87 -1.14 -10.60 -5.10
CA GLU A 87 -0.41 -9.63 -5.92
C GLU A 87 0.87 -9.18 -5.22
N ALA A 88 0.78 -8.68 -3.99
CA ALA A 88 1.93 -8.23 -3.21
C ALA A 88 2.89 -9.40 -2.88
N GLY A 89 2.34 -10.55 -2.47
CA GLY A 89 3.13 -11.74 -2.16
C GLY A 89 3.93 -12.23 -3.36
N ARG A 90 3.33 -12.27 -4.56
CA ARG A 90 4.01 -12.64 -5.80
C ARG A 90 5.17 -11.70 -6.12
N HIS A 91 4.93 -10.39 -6.10
CA HIS A 91 5.95 -9.40 -6.41
C HIS A 91 7.08 -9.38 -5.37
N LEU A 92 6.75 -9.39 -4.08
CA LEU A 92 7.75 -9.42 -3.02
C LEU A 92 8.58 -10.71 -3.04
N SER A 93 8.00 -11.83 -3.46
CA SER A 93 8.74 -13.10 -3.62
C SER A 93 9.87 -12.99 -4.65
N THR A 94 9.76 -12.11 -5.65
CA THR A 94 10.85 -11.89 -6.62
C THR A 94 12.10 -11.23 -6.03
N LEU A 95 11.98 -10.64 -4.84
CA LEU A 95 13.08 -10.04 -4.09
C LEU A 95 13.76 -11.02 -3.13
N LEU A 96 13.24 -12.23 -3.01
CA LEU A 96 13.79 -13.32 -2.20
C LEU A 96 14.63 -14.27 -3.06
N PRO A 97 15.42 -15.14 -2.41
CA PRO A 97 16.11 -16.22 -3.14
C PRO A 97 15.15 -17.05 -4.00
N SER A 98 15.64 -17.50 -5.16
CA SER A 98 14.84 -18.27 -6.11
C SER A 98 14.09 -19.43 -5.45
N GLY A 99 12.81 -19.59 -5.77
CA GLY A 99 11.92 -20.60 -5.20
C GLY A 99 11.24 -20.22 -3.89
N SER A 100 11.62 -19.12 -3.26
CA SER A 100 10.96 -18.62 -2.04
C SER A 100 9.59 -18.02 -2.37
N LYS A 101 8.60 -18.29 -1.51
CA LYS A 101 7.26 -17.71 -1.61
C LYS A 101 6.93 -16.92 -0.34
N LEU A 102 6.63 -15.66 -0.49
CA LEU A 102 6.14 -14.82 0.59
C LEU A 102 4.62 -14.87 0.67
N LYS A 103 4.10 -15.18 1.84
CA LYS A 103 2.69 -14.94 2.18
C LYS A 103 2.57 -13.60 2.89
N VAL A 104 1.59 -12.82 2.50
CA VAL A 104 1.26 -11.53 3.11
C VAL A 104 -0.18 -11.64 3.62
N ALA A 105 -0.42 -11.23 4.85
CA ALA A 105 -1.77 -11.04 5.36
C ALA A 105 -2.20 -9.59 5.13
N PHE A 106 -3.37 -9.38 4.55
CA PHE A 106 -3.89 -8.05 4.25
C PHE A 106 -5.34 -7.91 4.67
N VAL A 107 -5.62 -6.95 5.53
CA VAL A 107 -6.98 -6.67 6.05
C VAL A 107 -7.39 -5.25 5.60
N PRO A 108 -8.19 -5.12 4.55
CA PRO A 108 -8.69 -3.83 4.08
C PRO A 108 -9.90 -3.34 4.85
N ALA A 109 -10.03 -2.03 4.96
CA ALA A 109 -11.22 -1.36 5.40
C ALA A 109 -11.53 -0.15 4.49
N VAL A 110 -12.80 0.25 4.45
CA VAL A 110 -13.27 1.46 3.80
C VAL A 110 -13.85 2.41 4.84
N ALA A 111 -13.60 3.70 4.65
CA ALA A 111 -14.02 4.77 5.55
C ALA A 111 -14.79 5.86 4.79
N PRO A 112 -15.54 6.75 5.48
CA PRO A 112 -16.47 7.68 4.84
C PRO A 112 -15.82 8.92 4.23
N TRP A 113 -14.50 9.09 4.31
CA TRP A 113 -13.83 10.15 3.55
C TRP A 113 -13.69 9.79 2.07
N PHE A 114 -13.57 10.80 1.22
CA PHE A 114 -13.60 10.61 -0.23
C PHE A 114 -12.42 9.78 -0.75
N SER A 115 -11.19 10.18 -0.48
CA SER A 115 -10.01 9.57 -1.08
C SER A 115 -8.85 9.44 -0.10
N GLY A 116 -7.85 8.68 -0.52
CA GLY A 116 -6.64 8.43 0.25
C GLY A 116 -6.62 7.05 0.88
N ILE A 117 -5.42 6.55 1.09
CA ILE A 117 -5.14 5.26 1.72
C ILE A 117 -4.13 5.48 2.83
N GLN A 118 -4.39 4.87 3.98
CA GLN A 118 -3.39 4.65 5.00
C GLN A 118 -3.25 3.15 5.24
N SER A 119 -2.01 2.65 5.21
CA SER A 119 -1.71 1.26 5.52
C SER A 119 -0.71 1.18 6.67
N VAL A 120 -0.95 0.25 7.57
CA VAL A 120 -0.10 -0.03 8.74
C VAL A 120 0.46 -1.43 8.61
N LEU A 121 1.78 -1.54 8.57
CA LEU A 121 2.50 -2.80 8.61
C LEU A 121 2.76 -3.21 10.06
N SER A 122 2.50 -4.46 10.37
CA SER A 122 3.07 -5.17 11.54
C SER A 122 3.89 -6.34 11.02
N MET A 123 5.19 -6.34 11.29
CA MET A 123 6.11 -7.32 10.73
C MET A 123 6.99 -7.93 11.81
N PRO A 124 6.89 -9.26 12.04
CA PRO A 124 7.82 -10.00 12.88
C PRO A 124 9.24 -9.97 12.31
N LEU A 125 10.21 -9.70 13.14
CA LEU A 125 11.61 -9.54 12.76
C LEU A 125 12.45 -10.74 13.18
N ASN A 126 13.37 -11.15 12.33
CA ASN A 126 14.46 -12.03 12.67
C ASN A 126 15.68 -11.16 13.08
N GLY A 127 15.94 -11.12 14.38
CA GLY A 127 16.96 -10.26 14.96
C GLY A 127 16.39 -8.98 15.57
N LYS A 128 17.24 -8.22 16.23
CA LYS A 128 16.86 -7.01 16.96
C LYS A 128 17.19 -5.77 16.16
N LEU A 129 16.17 -4.98 15.84
CA LEU A 129 16.31 -3.67 15.22
C LEU A 129 15.84 -2.58 16.18
N THR A 130 16.27 -1.36 15.93
CA THR A 130 15.73 -0.15 16.57
C THR A 130 14.87 0.62 15.57
N ALA A 131 13.99 1.49 16.04
CA ALA A 131 13.20 2.38 15.18
C ALA A 131 14.10 3.25 14.27
N LYS A 132 15.30 3.62 14.74
CA LYS A 132 16.30 4.33 13.95
C LYS A 132 16.81 3.46 12.79
N ASN A 133 17.20 2.21 13.07
CA ASN A 133 17.65 1.28 12.02
C ASN A 133 16.56 1.08 10.97
N VAL A 134 15.32 0.80 11.39
CA VAL A 134 14.20 0.64 10.47
C VAL A 134 14.05 1.88 9.57
N ARG A 135 14.03 3.09 10.13
CA ARG A 135 13.92 4.31 9.34
C ARG A 135 15.03 4.48 8.31
N GLU A 136 16.28 4.19 8.68
CA GLU A 136 17.43 4.29 7.76
C GLU A 136 17.29 3.31 6.60
N LEU A 137 16.82 2.07 6.81
CA LEU A 137 16.53 1.10 5.74
C LEU A 137 15.55 1.65 4.70
N TYR A 138 14.52 2.38 5.13
CA TYR A 138 13.58 3.03 4.21
C TYR A 138 14.22 4.21 3.47
N ARG A 139 15.06 5.00 4.14
CA ARG A 139 15.78 6.10 3.50
C ARG A 139 16.73 5.58 2.42
N GLU A 140 17.54 4.58 2.74
CA GLU A 140 18.46 3.95 1.78
C GLU A 140 17.71 3.34 0.59
N LYS A 141 16.61 2.59 0.87
CA LYS A 141 15.84 1.94 -0.19
C LYS A 141 15.20 2.91 -1.14
N TYR A 142 14.74 4.07 -0.67
CA TYR A 142 13.99 5.05 -1.45
C TYR A 142 14.77 6.34 -1.71
N GLU A 143 16.08 6.31 -1.56
CA GLU A 143 16.93 7.44 -1.89
C GLU A 143 16.78 7.86 -3.37
N GLY A 144 16.59 9.15 -3.61
CA GLY A 144 16.40 9.69 -4.96
C GLY A 144 15.00 9.48 -5.56
N GLU A 145 14.10 8.75 -4.89
CA GLU A 145 12.72 8.55 -5.36
C GLU A 145 11.86 9.78 -5.10
N LYS A 146 11.53 10.50 -6.18
CA LYS A 146 10.82 11.80 -6.11
C LYS A 146 9.40 11.72 -5.54
N LEU A 147 8.78 10.54 -5.62
CA LEU A 147 7.38 10.31 -5.23
C LEU A 147 7.26 9.60 -3.89
N ILE A 148 8.37 9.35 -3.19
CA ILE A 148 8.37 8.72 -1.87
C ILE A 148 9.04 9.66 -0.88
N LYS A 149 8.31 10.02 0.17
CA LYS A 149 8.78 10.89 1.25
C LYS A 149 8.86 10.09 2.54
N ILE A 150 10.02 10.14 3.22
CA ILE A 150 10.22 9.49 4.51
C ILE A 150 10.09 10.52 5.62
N LEU A 151 9.15 10.32 6.54
CA LEU A 151 8.94 11.15 7.73
C LEU A 151 9.53 10.49 8.98
N LYS A 152 9.72 11.29 10.01
CA LYS A 152 10.03 10.79 11.37
C LYS A 152 8.74 10.34 12.09
N GLY A 153 7.70 11.17 12.03
CA GLY A 153 6.40 10.93 12.67
C GLY A 153 5.46 10.06 11.83
N VAL A 154 4.30 9.77 12.39
CA VAL A 154 3.21 9.09 11.68
C VAL A 154 2.65 10.05 10.62
N PRO A 155 2.53 9.63 9.34
CA PRO A 155 1.90 10.47 8.33
C PRO A 155 0.39 10.61 8.60
N ASP A 156 -0.12 11.83 8.65
CA ASP A 156 -1.55 12.09 8.66
C ASP A 156 -2.09 12.05 7.23
N LEU A 157 -3.18 11.34 7.02
CA LEU A 157 -3.77 11.19 5.69
C LEU A 157 -4.23 12.55 5.11
N LYS A 158 -4.77 13.45 5.94
CA LYS A 158 -5.21 14.79 5.54
C LYS A 158 -4.11 15.62 4.93
N ASP A 159 -2.89 15.48 5.39
CA ASP A 159 -1.75 16.23 4.88
C ASP A 159 -1.37 15.85 3.45
N TYR A 160 -1.83 14.68 2.99
CA TYR A 160 -1.41 14.06 1.73
C TYR A 160 -2.57 13.71 0.80
N GLU A 161 -3.81 13.96 1.20
CA GLU A 161 -5.03 13.56 0.47
C GLU A 161 -5.05 14.04 -0.99
N SER A 162 -4.60 15.22 -1.30
CA SER A 162 -4.60 15.77 -2.67
C SER A 162 -3.21 15.84 -3.29
N LYS A 163 -2.20 15.23 -2.68
CA LYS A 163 -0.82 15.28 -3.14
C LYS A 163 -0.43 14.00 -3.87
N HIS A 164 0.41 14.13 -4.88
CA HIS A 164 1.01 12.99 -5.54
C HIS A 164 2.15 12.42 -4.70
N GLY A 165 2.18 11.12 -4.52
CA GLY A 165 3.28 10.41 -3.85
C GLY A 165 2.84 9.56 -2.68
N TRP A 166 3.81 8.93 -2.12
CA TRP A 166 3.71 8.07 -0.96
C TRP A 166 4.50 8.68 0.20
N VAL A 167 3.91 8.67 1.36
CA VAL A 167 4.58 9.15 2.56
C VAL A 167 4.67 7.99 3.53
N VAL A 168 5.90 7.65 3.92
CA VAL A 168 6.18 6.56 4.84
C VAL A 168 6.75 7.12 6.13
N GLY A 169 6.26 6.66 7.27
CA GLY A 169 6.70 7.16 8.58
C GLY A 169 6.16 6.30 9.72
N GLY A 170 6.16 6.85 10.94
CA GLY A 170 5.65 6.17 12.12
C GLY A 170 6.45 4.92 12.48
N PHE A 171 7.77 4.96 12.23
CA PHE A 171 8.66 3.84 12.49
C PHE A 171 8.74 3.52 13.98
N GLN A 172 8.20 2.38 14.36
CA GLN A 172 8.24 1.87 15.73
C GLN A 172 8.78 0.44 15.72
N VAL A 173 9.42 0.08 16.79
CA VAL A 173 9.88 -1.30 17.04
C VAL A 173 9.49 -1.65 18.47
N HIS A 174 8.95 -2.84 18.66
CA HIS A 174 8.61 -3.36 19.98
C HIS A 174 9.83 -3.38 20.91
N SER A 175 9.63 -3.26 22.20
CA SER A 175 10.71 -3.20 23.20
C SER A 175 11.70 -4.35 23.11
N GLU A 176 11.21 -5.54 22.75
CA GLU A 176 12.04 -6.73 22.53
C GLU A 176 12.83 -6.72 21.20
N GLY A 177 12.57 -5.75 20.31
CA GLY A 177 13.23 -5.63 19.02
C GLY A 177 12.77 -6.61 17.93
N ASP A 178 11.75 -7.39 18.20
CA ASP A 178 11.29 -8.54 17.41
C ASP A 178 10.13 -8.24 16.47
N ARG A 179 9.58 -7.01 16.51
CA ARG A 179 8.45 -6.59 15.66
C ARG A 179 8.57 -5.12 15.29
N ALA A 180 8.52 -4.85 13.99
CA ALA A 180 8.45 -3.49 13.46
C ALA A 180 7.03 -3.11 13.07
N VAL A 181 6.69 -1.83 13.29
CA VAL A 181 5.47 -1.19 12.80
C VAL A 181 5.87 0.01 11.96
N VAL A 182 5.25 0.15 10.79
CA VAL A 182 5.48 1.26 9.87
C VAL A 182 4.15 1.68 9.27
N VAL A 183 3.99 2.97 8.98
CA VAL A 183 2.78 3.53 8.39
C VAL A 183 3.11 4.16 7.04
N VAL A 184 2.25 3.92 6.05
CA VAL A 184 2.29 4.58 4.75
C VAL A 184 0.96 5.24 4.45
N SER A 185 1.00 6.45 3.91
CA SER A 185 -0.19 7.18 3.45
C SER A 185 0.00 7.67 2.02
N THR A 186 -1.08 7.69 1.24
CA THR A 186 -1.10 8.22 -0.12
C THR A 186 -2.48 8.73 -0.49
N SER A 187 -2.54 9.64 -1.48
CA SER A 187 -3.79 9.95 -2.17
C SER A 187 -4.12 8.87 -3.20
N CYS A 188 -5.32 8.36 -3.18
CA CYS A 188 -5.77 7.27 -4.06
C CYS A 188 -6.20 7.70 -5.46
N SER A 189 -6.48 8.99 -5.71
CA SER A 189 -7.37 9.40 -6.79
C SER A 189 -6.79 9.55 -8.19
N GLN A 190 -5.45 9.60 -8.39
CA GLN A 190 -4.88 9.84 -9.73
C GLN A 190 -3.47 9.26 -9.97
N PHE A 191 -3.04 8.31 -9.16
CA PHE A 191 -1.61 8.08 -8.97
C PHE A 191 -0.99 7.03 -9.89
N LEU A 192 -1.80 6.26 -10.54
CA LEU A 192 -1.38 5.00 -11.15
C LEU A 192 -0.50 5.16 -12.41
N ILE A 193 -0.57 6.29 -13.10
CA ILE A 193 0.16 6.46 -14.38
C ILE A 193 1.63 6.93 -14.22
N LYS A 194 1.98 7.60 -13.13
CA LYS A 194 3.34 8.14 -12.93
C LYS A 194 4.29 7.26 -12.11
N LEU A 195 3.77 6.33 -11.31
CA LEU A 195 4.55 5.46 -10.43
C LEU A 195 5.35 4.38 -11.18
N THR A 196 4.91 3.97 -12.35
CA THR A 196 5.60 2.95 -13.16
C THR A 196 7.05 3.32 -13.47
N ASN A 197 7.38 4.61 -13.53
CA ASN A 197 8.75 5.07 -13.76
C ASN A 197 9.64 5.06 -12.51
N SER A 198 9.04 5.23 -11.32
CA SER A 198 9.76 5.29 -10.05
C SER A 198 10.02 3.89 -9.48
N ILE A 199 9.03 3.01 -9.58
CA ILE A 199 9.13 1.62 -9.10
C ILE A 199 10.14 0.82 -9.91
N SER A 200 10.27 1.07 -11.22
CA SER A 200 11.25 0.37 -12.08
C SER A 200 12.71 0.69 -11.70
N ARG A 201 12.99 1.89 -11.16
CA ARG A 201 14.33 2.24 -10.65
C ARG A 201 14.65 1.57 -9.31
N ALA A 202 13.65 1.27 -8.50
CA ALA A 202 13.82 0.56 -7.23
C ALA A 202 14.02 -0.97 -7.40
N GLY A 203 14.22 -1.45 -8.63
CA GLY A 203 14.43 -2.87 -8.94
C GLY A 203 13.15 -3.69 -9.06
N TRP A 204 11.99 -3.03 -9.27
CA TRP A 204 10.71 -3.69 -9.46
C TRP A 204 10.43 -3.88 -10.96
N THR A 205 10.36 -5.08 -11.41
CA THR A 205 9.81 -5.41 -12.74
C THR A 205 8.30 -5.58 -12.60
N ILE A 206 7.56 -4.72 -13.27
CA ILE A 206 6.11 -4.88 -13.42
C ILE A 206 5.92 -5.81 -14.62
N SER A 207 5.49 -7.03 -14.35
CA SER A 207 5.09 -8.00 -15.37
C SER A 207 3.58 -7.98 -15.61
#